data_08699d98484b84c107b9a41245c919b2
#
_entry.id   08699d98484b84c107b9a41245c919b2
#
_cell.length_a   1.000
_cell.length_b   1.000
_cell.length_c   1.000
_cell.angle_alpha   90.00
_cell.angle_beta   90.00
_cell.angle_gamma   90.00
#
_symmetry.space_group_name_H-M   'P 1'
#
loop_
_entity.id
_entity.type
_entity.pdbx_description
1 polymer ?
#
loop_
_entity_poly.entity_id
_entity_poly.type
_entity_poly.pdbx_seq_one_letter_code
_entity_poly.pdbx_strand_id
1 'polypeptide(L)'
;IVGLFGEPNQVHYTANVERGIDTSGILTMDYTGFKAVSMAAKDCAAPARCIIQGTKGYIQQKSTANCCGGITFHPNEGKEEHYNLNGGRPRQAAEFEAFARALESGDQELCGRMQDTTIAVSRVLTVARRNAGIRFPCDH
;
A
#
# COMPACT_ATOMS: atom_id res chain seq x y z
N ILE A 1 2.40 -0.15 -0.40
CA ILE A 1 3.76 -0.63 -0.07
C ILE A 1 4.32 -1.35 -1.29
N VAL A 2 3.75 -2.48 -1.74
CA VAL A 2 4.25 -3.27 -2.88
C VAL A 2 4.40 -2.42 -4.15
N GLY A 3 3.46 -1.54 -4.45
CA GLY A 3 3.56 -0.64 -5.61
C GLY A 3 4.71 0.39 -5.55
N LEU A 4 5.27 0.65 -4.36
CA LEU A 4 6.40 1.56 -4.17
C LEU A 4 7.75 0.83 -4.10
N PHE A 5 7.77 -0.35 -3.48
CA PHE A 5 9.01 -1.04 -3.10
C PHE A 5 9.17 -2.42 -3.75
N GLY A 6 8.21 -2.84 -4.55
CA GLY A 6 8.20 -4.18 -5.14
C GLY A 6 7.73 -5.26 -4.17
N GLU A 7 7.93 -6.51 -4.56
CA GLU A 7 7.56 -7.69 -3.78
C GLU A 7 8.55 -7.88 -2.61
N PRO A 8 8.08 -8.10 -1.37
CA PRO A 8 8.97 -8.33 -0.23
C PRO A 8 9.59 -9.72 -0.27
N ASN A 9 10.76 -9.88 0.39
CA ASN A 9 11.43 -11.16 0.52
C ASN A 9 10.64 -12.16 1.40
N GLN A 10 9.98 -11.64 2.44
CA GLN A 10 9.15 -12.44 3.36
C GLN A 10 7.93 -11.64 3.79
N VAL A 11 6.87 -12.37 4.09
CA VAL A 11 5.58 -11.81 4.55
C VAL A 11 5.12 -12.58 5.77
N HIS A 12 4.76 -11.89 6.84
CA HIS A 12 4.15 -12.47 8.03
C HIS A 12 2.86 -11.70 8.35
N TYR A 13 1.80 -12.44 8.60
CA TYR A 13 0.52 -11.86 8.98
C TYR A 13 -0.01 -12.52 10.25
N THR A 14 -0.20 -11.71 11.27
CA THR A 14 -0.87 -12.11 12.52
C THR A 14 -2.24 -11.46 12.54
N ALA A 15 -3.29 -12.26 12.61
CA ALA A 15 -4.67 -11.79 12.51
C ALA A 15 -5.52 -12.29 13.69
N ASN A 16 -6.50 -11.48 14.07
CA ASN A 16 -7.66 -11.93 14.80
C ASN A 16 -8.67 -12.46 13.78
N VAL A 17 -9.07 -13.72 13.97
CA VAL A 17 -9.95 -14.41 13.01
C VAL A 17 -11.29 -14.71 13.67
N GLU A 18 -12.38 -14.29 13.04
CA GLU A 18 -13.74 -14.59 13.43
C GLU A 18 -14.52 -15.14 12.23
N ARG A 19 -15.21 -16.25 12.40
CA ARG A 19 -16.01 -16.89 11.35
C ARG A 19 -15.24 -17.19 10.06
N GLY A 20 -13.94 -17.53 10.20
CA GLY A 20 -13.08 -17.88 9.07
C GLY A 20 -12.51 -16.71 8.27
N ILE A 21 -12.73 -15.47 8.71
CA ILE A 21 -12.14 -14.25 8.13
C ILE A 21 -11.43 -13.41 9.18
N ASP A 22 -10.45 -12.61 8.75
CA ASP A 22 -9.78 -11.67 9.63
C ASP A 22 -10.67 -10.47 9.98
N THR A 23 -10.71 -10.08 11.25
CA THR A 23 -11.34 -8.84 11.71
C THR A 23 -10.32 -7.72 11.88
N SER A 24 -9.10 -8.08 12.27
CA SER A 24 -7.97 -7.15 12.41
C SER A 24 -6.66 -7.91 12.27
N GLY A 25 -5.57 -7.20 12.00
CA GLY A 25 -4.27 -7.83 11.92
C GLY A 25 -3.11 -6.90 11.68
N ILE A 26 -1.92 -7.48 11.82
CA ILE A 26 -0.63 -6.84 11.59
C ILE A 26 0.10 -7.64 10.52
N LEU A 27 0.35 -6.99 9.39
CA LEU A 27 1.15 -7.51 8.29
C LEU A 27 2.55 -6.92 8.38
N THR A 28 3.56 -7.76 8.51
CA THR A 28 4.96 -7.39 8.39
C THR A 28 5.53 -7.89 7.08
N MET A 29 6.32 -7.06 6.42
CA MET A 29 6.95 -7.35 5.14
C MET A 29 8.44 -7.06 5.24
N ASP A 30 9.23 -8.06 4.90
CA ASP A 30 10.69 -7.99 4.95
C ASP A 30 11.26 -7.65 3.59
N TYR A 31 11.98 -6.54 3.53
CA TYR A 31 12.76 -6.11 2.37
C TYR A 31 14.25 -6.10 2.70
N THR A 32 15.10 -6.17 1.68
CA THR A 32 16.54 -6.01 1.86
C THR A 32 16.82 -4.58 2.34
N GLY A 33 17.31 -4.46 3.58
CA GLY A 33 17.70 -3.18 4.18
C GLY A 33 16.61 -2.43 4.94
N PHE A 34 15.33 -2.84 4.89
CA PHE A 34 14.27 -2.23 5.68
C PHE A 34 13.10 -3.19 5.94
N LYS A 35 12.20 -2.79 6.80
CA LYS A 35 10.96 -3.49 7.12
C LYS A 35 9.76 -2.59 6.89
N ALA A 36 8.64 -3.18 6.47
CA ALA A 36 7.38 -2.47 6.36
C ALA A 36 6.30 -3.16 7.21
N VAL A 37 5.40 -2.36 7.79
CA VAL A 37 4.30 -2.82 8.61
C VAL A 37 3.00 -2.19 8.10
N SER A 38 1.96 -3.01 7.98
CA SER A 38 0.61 -2.55 7.72
C SER A 38 -0.32 -3.09 8.79
N MET A 39 -1.07 -2.20 9.41
CA MET A 39 -2.07 -2.56 10.44
C MET A 39 -3.44 -2.12 9.98
N ALA A 40 -4.42 -3.00 10.11
CA ALA A 40 -5.80 -2.70 9.78
C ALA A 40 -6.76 -3.46 10.68
N ALA A 41 -7.94 -2.87 10.87
CA ALA A 41 -9.05 -3.49 11.57
C ALA A 41 -10.36 -3.13 10.86
N LYS A 42 -11.33 -4.05 10.90
CA LYS A 42 -12.68 -3.88 10.36
C LYS A 42 -13.69 -3.58 11.48
N ASP A 43 -13.33 -3.94 12.69
CA ASP A 43 -14.15 -3.91 13.90
C ASP A 43 -13.86 -2.72 14.83
N CYS A 44 -12.83 -1.91 14.50
CA CYS A 44 -12.52 -0.68 15.22
C CYS A 44 -11.97 0.40 14.30
N ALA A 45 -11.99 1.65 14.78
CA ALA A 45 -11.50 2.80 14.05
C ALA A 45 -10.18 3.30 14.63
N ALA A 46 -9.29 3.75 13.75
CA ALA A 46 -8.06 4.45 14.10
C ALA A 46 -7.75 5.53 13.06
N PRO A 47 -6.97 6.57 13.42
CA PRO A 47 -6.51 7.55 12.45
C PRO A 47 -5.68 6.87 11.35
N ALA A 48 -6.12 7.03 10.10
CA ALA A 48 -5.36 6.54 8.96
C ALA A 48 -4.11 7.41 8.75
N ARG A 49 -2.96 6.77 8.60
CA ARG A 49 -1.67 7.43 8.32
C ARG A 49 -0.72 6.49 7.60
N CYS A 50 0.18 7.06 6.82
CA CYS A 50 1.34 6.36 6.29
C CYS A 50 2.60 7.15 6.68
N ILE A 51 3.63 6.45 7.15
CA ILE A 51 4.92 7.04 7.51
C ILE A 51 6.02 6.22 6.83
N ILE A 52 6.90 6.92 6.11
CA ILE A 52 8.12 6.33 5.52
C ILE A 52 9.30 6.99 6.21
N GLN A 53 10.05 6.20 6.99
CA GLN A 53 11.22 6.68 7.72
C GLN A 53 12.49 6.44 6.91
N GLY A 54 13.34 7.44 6.87
CA GLY A 54 14.65 7.40 6.23
C GLY A 54 15.73 8.05 7.09
N THR A 55 16.98 7.91 6.68
CA THR A 55 18.14 8.44 7.42
C THR A 55 18.21 9.97 7.43
N LYS A 56 17.53 10.64 6.50
CA LYS A 56 17.50 12.12 6.39
C LYS A 56 16.22 12.76 6.91
N GLY A 57 15.27 11.96 7.43
CA GLY A 57 13.98 12.42 7.90
C GLY A 57 12.89 11.40 7.61
N TYR A 58 11.63 11.81 7.69
CA TYR A 58 10.50 10.96 7.36
C TYR A 58 9.46 11.69 6.52
N ILE A 59 8.72 10.91 5.73
CA ILE A 59 7.56 11.38 4.99
C ILE A 59 6.30 10.91 5.72
N GLN A 60 5.35 11.80 5.91
CA GLN A 60 4.06 11.51 6.51
C GLN A 60 2.90 11.86 5.58
N GLN A 61 1.95 10.93 5.45
CA GLN A 61 0.62 11.16 4.91
C GLN A 61 -0.40 10.99 6.04
N LYS A 62 -1.21 12.02 6.31
CA LYS A 62 -2.22 12.06 7.39
C LYS A 62 -3.63 11.70 6.91
N SER A 63 -3.74 10.89 5.86
CA SER A 63 -5.01 10.44 5.29
C SER A 63 -4.94 8.95 4.94
N THR A 64 -6.06 8.38 4.54
CA THR A 64 -6.07 7.02 4.00
C THR A 64 -5.20 6.94 2.75
N ALA A 65 -4.48 5.82 2.56
CA ALA A 65 -3.52 5.65 1.46
C ALA A 65 -4.15 5.87 0.07
N ASN A 66 -5.45 5.56 -0.07
CA ASN A 66 -6.22 5.73 -1.30
C ASN A 66 -6.84 7.14 -1.47
N CYS A 67 -6.58 8.06 -0.55
CA CYS A 67 -7.05 9.45 -0.58
C CYS A 67 -5.90 10.38 -0.22
N CYS A 68 -4.80 10.31 -0.98
CA CYS A 68 -3.64 11.16 -0.72
C CYS A 68 -3.98 12.63 -0.96
N GLY A 69 -4.37 13.33 0.11
CA GLY A 69 -4.61 14.78 0.10
C GLY A 69 -3.34 15.62 0.18
N GLY A 70 -2.19 14.96 0.29
CA GLY A 70 -0.86 15.55 0.39
C GLY A 70 0.04 14.77 1.33
N ILE A 71 1.32 15.06 1.21
CA ILE A 71 2.38 14.50 2.06
C ILE A 71 3.19 15.63 2.69
N THR A 72 3.76 15.36 3.86
CA THR A 72 4.71 16.26 4.52
C THR A 72 6.04 15.52 4.64
N PHE A 73 7.10 16.14 4.18
CA PHE A 73 8.46 15.71 4.48
C PHE A 73 8.95 16.45 5.73
N HIS A 74 9.40 15.70 6.70
CA HIS A 74 10.00 16.17 7.95
C HIS A 74 11.48 15.84 7.93
N PRO A 75 12.37 16.75 7.51
CA PRO A 75 13.81 16.50 7.54
C PRO A 75 14.32 16.45 8.99
N ASN A 76 15.43 15.72 9.23
CA ASN A 76 16.09 15.71 10.54
C ASN A 76 16.57 17.11 10.94
N GLU A 77 16.95 17.92 9.96
CA GLU A 77 17.37 19.31 10.13
C GLU A 77 16.70 20.19 9.09
N GLY A 78 16.23 21.37 9.48
CA GLY A 78 15.57 22.31 8.59
C GLY A 78 14.07 22.43 8.84
N LYS A 79 13.36 22.91 7.82
CA LYS A 79 11.92 23.14 7.88
C LYS A 79 11.15 22.02 7.20
N GLU A 80 9.95 21.78 7.69
CA GLU A 80 8.99 20.87 7.02
C GLU A 80 8.62 21.37 5.62
N GLU A 81 8.45 20.43 4.72
CA GLU A 81 8.03 20.67 3.34
C GLU A 81 6.72 19.96 3.06
N HIS A 82 5.75 20.69 2.49
CA HIS A 82 4.42 20.17 2.19
C HIS A 82 4.22 20.03 0.68
N TYR A 83 3.73 18.87 0.26
CA TYR A 83 3.48 18.56 -1.15
C TYR A 83 2.04 18.11 -1.33
N ASN A 84 1.32 18.77 -2.25
CA ASN A 84 0.00 18.35 -2.70
C ASN A 84 -0.08 18.49 -4.22
N LEU A 85 0.12 17.39 -4.91
CA LEU A 85 0.08 17.33 -6.37
C LEU A 85 -1.34 17.14 -6.94
N ASN A 86 -2.33 16.89 -6.07
CA ASN A 86 -3.71 16.68 -6.52
C ASN A 86 -4.44 17.98 -6.85
N GLY A 87 -4.02 19.12 -6.28
CA GLY A 87 -4.56 20.44 -6.64
C GLY A 87 -6.08 20.56 -6.52
N GLY A 88 -6.73 19.84 -5.58
CA GLY A 88 -8.18 19.83 -5.44
C GLY A 88 -8.93 18.95 -6.46
N ARG A 89 -8.23 18.16 -7.26
CA ARG A 89 -8.83 17.23 -8.23
C ARG A 89 -9.65 16.14 -7.54
N PRO A 90 -10.74 15.66 -8.16
CA PRO A 90 -11.52 14.57 -7.63
C PRO A 90 -10.65 13.32 -7.33
N ARG A 91 -11.03 12.57 -6.31
CA ARG A 91 -10.44 11.28 -6.03
C ARG A 91 -10.49 10.38 -7.28
N GLN A 92 -9.42 9.67 -7.52
CA GLN A 92 -9.26 8.78 -8.69
C GLN A 92 -9.16 9.48 -10.06
N ALA A 93 -9.26 10.81 -10.16
CA ALA A 93 -9.13 11.50 -11.45
C ALA A 93 -7.82 11.16 -12.16
N ALA A 94 -6.70 11.14 -11.45
CA ALA A 94 -5.40 10.78 -12.00
C ALA A 94 -5.33 9.32 -12.50
N GLU A 95 -6.04 8.41 -11.83
CA GLU A 95 -6.14 7.00 -12.22
C GLU A 95 -6.89 6.86 -13.54
N PHE A 96 -8.09 7.47 -13.66
CA PHE A 96 -8.86 7.45 -14.90
C PHE A 96 -8.13 8.12 -16.06
N GLU A 97 -7.44 9.23 -15.81
CA GLU A 97 -6.59 9.88 -16.83
C GLU A 97 -5.43 9.00 -17.29
N ALA A 98 -4.82 8.23 -16.36
CA ALA A 98 -3.77 7.29 -16.72
C ALA A 98 -4.31 6.15 -17.57
N PHE A 99 -5.49 5.61 -17.24
CA PHE A 99 -6.17 4.60 -18.03
C PHE A 99 -6.52 5.13 -19.43
N ALA A 100 -7.12 6.31 -19.52
CA ALA A 100 -7.46 6.93 -20.82
C ALA A 100 -6.23 7.08 -21.71
N ARG A 101 -5.14 7.63 -21.16
CA ARG A 101 -3.87 7.77 -21.88
C ARG A 101 -3.31 6.43 -22.35
N ALA A 102 -3.32 5.40 -21.51
CA ALA A 102 -2.84 4.07 -21.87
C ALA A 102 -3.64 3.47 -23.03
N LEU A 103 -4.97 3.63 -23.01
CA LEU A 103 -5.85 3.16 -24.08
C LEU A 103 -5.64 3.95 -25.38
N GLU A 104 -5.58 5.27 -25.33
CA GLU A 104 -5.41 6.16 -26.50
C GLU A 104 -4.05 5.97 -27.16
N SER A 105 -2.99 5.78 -26.36
CA SER A 105 -1.63 5.58 -26.88
C SER A 105 -1.30 4.13 -27.23
N GLY A 106 -2.12 3.16 -26.81
CA GLY A 106 -1.82 1.74 -26.96
C GLY A 106 -0.59 1.28 -26.16
N ASP A 107 -0.30 1.94 -25.02
CA ASP A 107 0.90 1.70 -24.19
C ASP A 107 0.83 0.34 -23.49
N GLN A 108 1.24 -0.71 -24.21
CA GLN A 108 1.28 -2.08 -23.72
C GLN A 108 2.30 -2.27 -22.58
N GLU A 109 3.37 -1.49 -22.59
CA GLU A 109 4.41 -1.55 -21.56
C GLU A 109 3.89 -1.05 -20.21
N LEU A 110 3.15 0.08 -20.21
CA LEU A 110 2.48 0.57 -19.02
C LEU A 110 1.46 -0.44 -18.50
N CYS A 111 0.64 -1.00 -19.38
CA CYS A 111 -0.33 -2.03 -19.00
C CYS A 111 0.34 -3.26 -18.37
N GLY A 112 1.46 -3.73 -18.94
CA GLY A 112 2.25 -4.83 -18.40
C GLY A 112 2.76 -4.53 -16.99
N ARG A 113 3.40 -3.38 -16.77
CA ARG A 113 3.90 -2.98 -15.44
C ARG A 113 2.78 -2.87 -14.39
N MET A 114 1.61 -2.37 -14.77
CA MET A 114 0.46 -2.30 -13.87
C MET A 114 -0.06 -3.70 -13.51
N GLN A 115 -0.09 -4.61 -14.48
CA GLN A 115 -0.46 -6.00 -14.26
C GLN A 115 0.53 -6.73 -13.35
N ASP A 116 1.84 -6.57 -13.57
CA ASP A 116 2.88 -7.15 -12.73
C ASP A 116 2.75 -6.70 -11.26
N THR A 117 2.49 -5.41 -11.05
CA THR A 117 2.23 -4.87 -9.72
C THR A 117 0.99 -5.51 -9.08
N THR A 118 -0.08 -5.68 -9.83
CA THR A 118 -1.32 -6.31 -9.35
C THR A 118 -1.09 -7.77 -8.97
N ILE A 119 -0.32 -8.52 -9.78
CA ILE A 119 0.06 -9.90 -9.50
C ILE A 119 0.91 -9.98 -8.23
N ALA A 120 1.91 -9.11 -8.08
CA ALA A 120 2.77 -9.06 -6.89
C ALA A 120 1.94 -8.78 -5.62
N VAL A 121 1.02 -7.81 -5.66
CA VAL A 121 0.10 -7.53 -4.55
C VAL A 121 -0.74 -8.76 -4.22
N SER A 122 -1.31 -9.43 -5.21
CA SER A 122 -2.15 -10.62 -5.03
C SER A 122 -1.38 -11.77 -4.40
N ARG A 123 -0.10 -11.97 -4.77
CA ARG A 123 0.79 -12.96 -4.14
C ARG A 123 1.01 -12.64 -2.66
N VAL A 124 1.37 -11.40 -2.35
CA VAL A 124 1.58 -10.95 -0.96
C VAL A 124 0.34 -11.17 -0.10
N LEU A 125 -0.84 -10.79 -0.60
CA LEU A 125 -2.11 -10.99 0.11
C LEU A 125 -2.43 -12.47 0.31
N THR A 126 -2.15 -13.33 -0.68
CA THR A 126 -2.36 -14.77 -0.59
C THR A 126 -1.43 -15.40 0.46
N VAL A 127 -0.14 -15.06 0.45
CA VAL A 127 0.82 -15.53 1.45
C VAL A 127 0.42 -15.06 2.84
N ALA A 128 0.09 -13.77 3.02
CA ALA A 128 -0.35 -13.20 4.28
C ALA A 128 -1.56 -13.96 4.85
N ARG A 129 -2.61 -14.13 4.05
CA ARG A 129 -3.82 -14.82 4.44
C ARG A 129 -3.55 -16.27 4.86
N ARG A 130 -2.75 -17.00 4.08
CA ARG A 130 -2.38 -18.39 4.38
C ARG A 130 -1.55 -18.51 5.66
N ASN A 131 -0.65 -17.56 5.93
CA ASN A 131 0.13 -17.50 7.17
C ASN A 131 -0.79 -17.32 8.39
N ALA A 132 -1.87 -16.57 8.27
CA ALA A 132 -2.88 -16.42 9.32
C ALA A 132 -3.84 -17.63 9.46
N GLY A 133 -3.63 -18.70 8.67
CA GLY A 133 -4.49 -19.89 8.71
C GLY A 133 -5.83 -19.72 8.00
N ILE A 134 -6.06 -18.60 7.32
CA ILE A 134 -7.30 -18.35 6.58
C ILE A 134 -7.22 -19.07 5.22
N ARG A 135 -8.15 -19.97 4.97
CA ARG A 135 -8.23 -20.76 3.74
C ARG A 135 -9.50 -20.44 2.99
N PHE A 136 -9.39 -20.36 1.67
CA PHE A 136 -10.54 -20.23 0.77
C PHE A 136 -10.77 -21.54 0.01
N PRO A 137 -12.00 -21.82 -0.47
CA PRO A 137 -12.29 -23.05 -1.21
C PRO A 137 -11.40 -23.28 -2.45
N CYS A 138 -10.82 -22.22 -3.01
CA CYS A 138 -9.92 -22.28 -4.16
C CYS A 138 -8.43 -22.49 -3.80
N ASP A 139 -8.08 -22.61 -2.52
CA ASP A 139 -6.71 -22.84 -2.06
C ASP A 139 -6.33 -24.33 -2.10
N HIS A 140 -6.36 -24.95 -3.27
CA HIS A 140 -5.97 -26.35 -3.46
C HIS A 140 -4.50 -26.50 -3.74
#